data_27889804ff86e16fc11b9acfdf9edeed
#
_entry.id   27889804ff86e16fc11b9acfdf9edeed
#
_cell.length_a   1.000
_cell.length_b   1.000
_cell.length_c   1.000
_cell.angle_alpha   90.00
_cell.angle_beta   90.00
_cell.angle_gamma   90.00
#
_symmetry.space_group_name_H-M   'P 1'
#
loop_
_entity.id
_entity.type
_entity.pdbx_description
1 polymer ?
#
loop_
_entity_poly.entity_id
_entity_poly.type
_entity_poly.pdbx_seq_one_letter_code
_entity_poly.pdbx_strand_id
1 'polypeptide(L)'
;IEVAGNAEKNSWRITPTGERKPAWLTLGDFTPLASKDEKIGTKALIVNILGYLDFNTKFLADSFEKQGTVCRISSIKLEEMERLRKNPSEMRATNIARVMDRDGIWEKAAAQVKEMIKDEDVVVLPAVFGLKDASVVEKMRAALGVKTMFVATMPPSVPGIRSQMTLKAEFEKAGGRFLLGDTVTDAAFDENGNVTSVGTVNFGD
;
A
#
# COMPACT_ATOMS: atom_id res chain seq x y z
N ILE A 1 -11.01 -7.58 -4.62
CA ILE A 1 -9.70 -7.30 -3.95
C ILE A 1 -8.81 -8.48 -4.23
N GLU A 2 -7.66 -8.22 -4.86
CA GLU A 2 -6.65 -9.24 -5.10
C GLU A 2 -5.82 -9.45 -3.83
N VAL A 3 -5.60 -10.71 -3.46
CA VAL A 3 -4.78 -11.11 -2.33
C VAL A 3 -3.85 -12.25 -2.73
N ALA A 4 -2.66 -12.27 -2.15
CA ALA A 4 -1.72 -13.37 -2.24
C ALA A 4 -1.49 -13.97 -0.85
N GLY A 5 -1.25 -15.27 -0.78
CA GLY A 5 -0.97 -15.95 0.47
C GLY A 5 -1.59 -17.33 0.57
N ASN A 6 -1.39 -17.96 1.71
CA ASN A 6 -1.88 -19.30 1.99
C ASN A 6 -2.24 -19.41 3.47
N ALA A 7 -3.45 -19.90 3.76
CA ALA A 7 -3.93 -20.07 5.15
C ALA A 7 -3.15 -21.12 5.95
N GLU A 8 -2.54 -22.10 5.28
CA GLU A 8 -1.78 -23.19 5.92
C GLU A 8 -0.33 -22.81 6.24
N LYS A 9 0.23 -21.86 5.49
CA LYS A 9 1.63 -21.45 5.63
C LYS A 9 1.77 -19.95 5.44
N ASN A 10 2.25 -19.25 6.47
CA ASN A 10 2.55 -17.83 6.39
C ASN A 10 3.62 -17.54 5.32
N SER A 11 3.37 -16.54 4.49
CA SER A 11 4.40 -15.81 3.77
C SER A 11 4.99 -14.71 4.65
N TRP A 12 5.97 -13.97 4.13
CA TRP A 12 6.58 -12.84 4.82
C TRP A 12 6.34 -11.55 4.02
N ARG A 13 6.11 -10.47 4.71
CA ARG A 13 5.95 -9.14 4.11
C ARG A 13 6.99 -8.18 4.66
N ILE A 14 7.38 -7.21 3.84
CA ILE A 14 8.26 -6.10 4.23
C ILE A 14 7.41 -5.00 4.85
N THR A 15 7.82 -4.54 6.04
CA THR A 15 7.19 -3.42 6.75
C THR A 15 7.76 -2.08 6.27
N PRO A 16 7.15 -0.93 6.60
CA PRO A 16 7.69 0.39 6.26
C PRO A 16 9.11 0.66 6.78
N THR A 17 9.53 -0.06 7.81
CA THR A 17 10.88 0.07 8.40
C THR A 17 11.87 -0.99 7.88
N GLY A 18 11.45 -1.78 6.89
CA GLY A 18 12.29 -2.83 6.31
C GLY A 18 12.27 -4.17 7.06
N GLU A 19 11.65 -4.23 8.24
CA GLU A 19 11.50 -5.50 8.96
C GLU A 19 10.60 -6.47 8.17
N ARG A 20 10.83 -7.76 8.38
CA ARG A 20 10.03 -8.82 7.80
C ARG A 20 9.12 -9.42 8.84
N LYS A 21 7.80 -9.42 8.54
CA LYS A 21 6.77 -9.98 9.42
C LYS A 21 5.97 -11.06 8.70
N PRO A 22 5.58 -12.13 9.40
CA PRO A 22 4.74 -13.15 8.82
C PRO A 22 3.35 -12.60 8.50
N ALA A 23 2.76 -13.05 7.41
CA ALA A 23 1.40 -12.75 7.00
C ALA A 23 0.79 -13.95 6.28
N TRP A 24 -0.44 -14.33 6.64
CA TRP A 24 -1.17 -15.39 5.95
C TRP A 24 -1.78 -14.89 4.64
N LEU A 25 -2.23 -13.63 4.61
CA LEU A 25 -2.70 -12.93 3.41
C LEU A 25 -2.01 -11.58 3.27
N THR A 26 -1.74 -11.21 2.03
CA THR A 26 -1.14 -9.93 1.64
C THR A 26 -1.91 -9.38 0.45
N LEU A 27 -2.21 -8.09 0.43
CA LEU A 27 -2.85 -7.44 -0.72
C LEU A 27 -1.96 -7.58 -1.96
N GLY A 28 -2.56 -7.71 -3.15
CA GLY A 28 -1.87 -7.92 -4.43
C GLY A 28 -0.85 -6.84 -4.81
N ASP A 29 -0.96 -5.67 -4.18
CA ASP A 29 0.08 -4.61 -4.31
C ASP A 29 1.46 -5.10 -3.85
N PHE A 30 1.51 -5.91 -2.81
CA PHE A 30 2.75 -6.33 -2.17
C PHE A 30 3.21 -7.69 -2.69
N THR A 31 4.51 -7.83 -2.82
CA THR A 31 5.12 -9.12 -3.17
C THR A 31 5.40 -9.89 -1.89
N PRO A 32 4.73 -11.03 -1.64
CA PRO A 32 5.06 -11.88 -0.50
C PRO A 32 6.43 -12.54 -0.71
N LEU A 33 7.15 -12.73 0.38
CA LEU A 33 8.41 -13.48 0.42
C LEU A 33 8.14 -14.88 0.98
N ALA A 34 8.86 -15.88 0.49
CA ALA A 34 8.70 -17.27 0.95
C ALA A 34 9.34 -17.51 2.34
N SER A 35 10.35 -16.71 2.71
CA SER A 35 11.01 -16.79 4.01
C SER A 35 11.44 -15.43 4.54
N LYS A 36 11.74 -15.39 5.85
CA LYS A 36 12.28 -14.19 6.50
C LYS A 36 13.61 -13.75 5.88
N ASP A 37 14.43 -14.69 5.44
CA ASP A 37 15.77 -14.43 4.96
C ASP A 37 15.87 -14.39 3.43
N GLU A 38 14.72 -14.40 2.74
CA GLU A 38 14.68 -14.34 1.28
C GLU A 38 15.29 -13.05 0.77
N LYS A 39 16.26 -13.18 -0.13
CA LYS A 39 16.88 -12.07 -0.84
C LYS A 39 15.92 -11.52 -1.89
N ILE A 40 15.67 -10.21 -1.91
CA ILE A 40 14.74 -9.60 -2.87
C ILE A 40 15.29 -9.56 -4.31
N GLY A 41 16.61 -9.51 -4.46
CA GLY A 41 17.35 -9.45 -5.71
C GLY A 41 18.84 -9.23 -5.43
N THR A 42 19.65 -9.12 -6.47
CA THR A 42 21.09 -8.86 -6.34
C THR A 42 21.39 -7.38 -6.18
N LYS A 43 20.74 -6.55 -6.98
CA LYS A 43 20.85 -5.09 -6.96
C LYS A 43 19.48 -4.47 -6.96
N ALA A 44 19.21 -3.58 -6.01
CA ALA A 44 17.92 -2.91 -5.86
C ALA A 44 18.05 -1.40 -6.03
N LEU A 45 17.16 -0.82 -6.84
CA LEU A 45 16.92 0.62 -6.90
C LEU A 45 15.73 0.96 -6.01
N ILE A 46 15.97 1.65 -4.91
CA ILE A 46 14.90 2.14 -4.02
C ILE A 46 14.57 3.58 -4.42
N VAL A 47 13.36 3.83 -4.91
CA VAL A 47 12.97 5.15 -5.41
C VAL A 47 11.90 5.77 -4.53
N ASN A 48 12.19 6.95 -4.01
CA ASN A 48 11.25 7.77 -3.28
C ASN A 48 10.64 8.85 -4.20
N ILE A 49 9.63 9.54 -3.70
CA ILE A 49 9.09 10.78 -4.26
C ILE A 49 9.71 11.93 -3.48
N LEU A 50 10.31 12.90 -4.18
CA LEU A 50 11.02 14.00 -3.55
C LEU A 50 10.13 14.77 -2.57
N GLY A 51 10.55 14.81 -1.31
CA GLY A 51 9.83 15.44 -0.19
C GLY A 51 8.88 14.51 0.57
N TYR A 52 8.74 13.24 0.17
CA TYR A 52 7.92 12.28 0.89
C TYR A 52 8.73 11.59 2.00
N LEU A 53 8.34 11.82 3.26
CA LEU A 53 9.09 11.37 4.44
C LEU A 53 8.60 10.03 5.02
N ASP A 54 7.34 9.65 4.74
CA ASP A 54 6.74 8.42 5.29
C ASP A 54 7.17 7.14 4.55
N PHE A 55 8.17 7.24 3.65
CA PHE A 55 8.84 6.12 3.00
C PHE A 55 10.33 6.11 3.36
N ASN A 56 10.71 5.25 4.28
CA ASN A 56 12.03 5.25 4.91
C ASN A 56 13.05 4.47 4.08
N THR A 57 13.52 5.04 2.98
CA THR A 57 14.43 4.40 2.02
C THR A 57 15.71 3.85 2.65
N LYS A 58 16.28 4.56 3.62
CA LYS A 58 17.51 4.12 4.31
C LYS A 58 17.27 2.86 5.14
N PHE A 59 16.17 2.80 5.91
CA PHE A 59 15.84 1.58 6.68
C PHE A 59 15.58 0.39 5.77
N LEU A 60 14.96 0.61 4.62
CA LEU A 60 14.77 -0.43 3.62
C LEU A 60 16.11 -0.89 3.05
N ALA A 61 16.99 0.03 2.66
CA ALA A 61 18.33 -0.29 2.15
C ALA A 61 19.11 -1.10 3.19
N ASP A 62 19.21 -0.61 4.43
CA ASP A 62 19.92 -1.30 5.51
C ASP A 62 19.37 -2.72 5.75
N SER A 63 18.05 -2.91 5.63
CA SER A 63 17.43 -4.23 5.75
C SER A 63 17.79 -5.15 4.59
N PHE A 64 17.76 -4.66 3.34
CA PHE A 64 18.05 -5.45 2.16
C PHE A 64 19.54 -5.79 2.05
N GLU A 65 20.42 -4.86 2.45
CA GLU A 65 21.86 -5.06 2.49
C GLU A 65 22.27 -6.15 3.49
N LYS A 66 21.59 -6.22 4.64
CA LYS A 66 21.76 -7.34 5.60
C LYS A 66 21.44 -8.70 4.99
N GLN A 67 20.63 -8.75 3.95
CA GLN A 67 20.28 -9.95 3.20
C GLN A 67 21.15 -10.11 1.93
N GLY A 68 22.17 -9.28 1.75
CA GLY A 68 23.12 -9.35 0.65
C GLY A 68 22.63 -8.74 -0.67
N THR A 69 21.64 -7.84 -0.65
CA THR A 69 21.24 -7.05 -1.82
C THR A 69 22.00 -5.73 -1.82
N VAL A 70 22.65 -5.38 -2.92
CA VAL A 70 23.29 -4.05 -3.06
C VAL A 70 22.20 -3.02 -3.38
N CYS A 71 22.11 -1.94 -2.59
CA CYS A 71 21.05 -0.96 -2.71
C CYS A 71 21.56 0.38 -3.23
N ARG A 72 20.80 0.98 -4.14
CA ARG A 72 20.95 2.37 -4.57
C ARG A 72 19.64 3.11 -4.32
N ILE A 73 19.75 4.28 -3.69
CA ILE A 73 18.59 5.13 -3.37
C ILE A 73 18.54 6.29 -4.37
N SER A 74 17.34 6.60 -4.87
CA SER A 74 17.06 7.74 -5.72
C SER A 74 15.69 8.33 -5.41
N SER A 75 15.35 9.45 -6.06
CA SER A 75 14.03 10.08 -5.93
C SER A 75 13.56 10.64 -7.25
N ILE A 76 12.28 10.45 -7.57
CA ILE A 76 11.62 11.13 -8.68
C ILE A 76 11.12 12.50 -8.24
N LYS A 77 11.10 13.45 -9.17
CA LYS A 77 10.52 14.78 -8.99
C LYS A 77 9.39 14.98 -9.99
N LEU A 78 8.18 15.14 -9.48
CA LEU A 78 7.00 15.43 -10.28
C LEU A 78 6.55 16.87 -9.99
N GLU A 79 6.34 17.65 -11.04
CA GLU A 79 5.88 19.04 -10.91
C GLU A 79 4.50 19.11 -10.25
N GLU A 80 3.65 18.12 -10.52
CA GLU A 80 2.32 17.99 -9.96
C GLU A 80 2.32 17.83 -8.43
N MET A 81 3.46 17.46 -7.83
CA MET A 81 3.67 17.38 -6.38
C MET A 81 4.15 18.70 -5.74
N GLU A 82 4.47 19.72 -6.52
CA GLU A 82 5.04 20.98 -5.99
C GLU A 82 4.11 21.64 -4.96
N ARG A 83 2.79 21.60 -5.18
CA ARG A 83 1.83 22.14 -4.21
C ARG A 83 1.91 21.42 -2.86
N LEU A 84 2.01 20.07 -2.87
CA LEU A 84 2.15 19.27 -1.65
C LEU A 84 3.50 19.53 -0.99
N ARG A 85 4.57 19.65 -1.76
CA ARG A 85 5.93 19.93 -1.25
C ARG A 85 6.07 21.27 -0.55
N LYS A 86 5.31 22.29 -0.97
CA LYS A 86 5.29 23.61 -0.30
C LYS A 86 4.70 23.53 1.10
N ASN A 87 3.90 22.52 1.38
CA ASN A 87 3.38 22.24 2.72
C ASN A 87 3.72 20.78 3.10
N PRO A 88 4.84 20.55 3.81
CA PRO A 88 5.31 19.20 4.15
C PRO A 88 4.27 18.32 4.86
N SER A 89 3.34 18.92 5.61
CA SER A 89 2.25 18.17 6.26
C SER A 89 1.26 17.53 5.26
N GLU A 90 1.19 18.06 4.04
CA GLU A 90 0.37 17.54 2.95
C GLU A 90 1.03 16.39 2.17
N MET A 91 2.34 16.18 2.34
CA MET A 91 3.09 15.10 1.70
C MET A 91 2.80 13.74 2.37
N ARG A 92 1.51 13.37 2.41
CA ARG A 92 1.02 12.11 2.95
C ARG A 92 0.68 11.13 1.83
N ALA A 93 0.78 9.83 2.12
CA ALA A 93 0.52 8.76 1.17
C ALA A 93 -0.79 8.96 0.37
N THR A 94 -1.88 9.32 1.05
CA THR A 94 -3.19 9.54 0.42
C THR A 94 -3.25 10.74 -0.50
N ASN A 95 -2.59 11.83 -0.17
CA ASN A 95 -2.56 13.03 -1.01
C ASN A 95 -1.68 12.77 -2.25
N ILE A 96 -0.54 12.11 -2.07
CA ILE A 96 0.32 11.65 -3.16
C ILE A 96 -0.47 10.73 -4.09
N ALA A 97 -1.17 9.73 -3.55
CA ALA A 97 -1.96 8.80 -4.35
C ALA A 97 -3.07 9.50 -5.15
N ARG A 98 -3.74 10.51 -4.58
CA ARG A 98 -4.73 11.33 -5.31
C ARG A 98 -4.11 12.10 -6.49
N VAL A 99 -2.86 12.52 -6.37
CA VAL A 99 -2.14 13.16 -7.48
C VAL A 99 -1.74 12.10 -8.51
N MET A 100 -1.24 10.94 -8.08
CA MET A 100 -0.86 9.83 -8.96
C MET A 100 -2.05 9.28 -9.77
N ASP A 101 -3.27 9.35 -9.22
CA ASP A 101 -4.50 8.91 -9.89
C ASP A 101 -5.02 9.90 -10.98
N ARG A 102 -4.34 11.03 -11.19
CA ARG A 102 -4.67 11.94 -12.30
C ARG A 102 -4.08 11.42 -13.61
N ASP A 103 -4.75 11.75 -14.70
CA ASP A 103 -4.36 11.29 -16.03
C ASP A 103 -2.88 11.59 -16.36
N GLY A 104 -2.17 10.57 -16.76
CA GLY A 104 -0.78 10.66 -17.20
C GLY A 104 0.27 10.82 -16.09
N ILE A 105 -0.10 10.92 -14.83
CA ILE A 105 0.88 11.20 -13.74
C ILE A 105 1.66 9.95 -13.34
N TRP A 106 0.99 8.82 -13.18
CA TRP A 106 1.71 7.59 -12.86
C TRP A 106 2.62 7.14 -14.02
N GLU A 107 2.24 7.41 -15.27
CA GLU A 107 3.06 7.17 -16.46
C GLU A 107 4.33 8.03 -16.46
N LYS A 108 4.21 9.32 -16.09
CA LYS A 108 5.37 10.20 -15.91
C LYS A 108 6.30 9.67 -14.80
N ALA A 109 5.72 9.20 -13.69
CA ALA A 109 6.49 8.58 -12.60
C ALA A 109 7.21 7.33 -13.10
N ALA A 110 6.52 6.45 -13.83
CA ALA A 110 7.11 5.23 -14.40
C ALA A 110 8.26 5.56 -15.36
N ALA A 111 8.10 6.55 -16.24
CA ALA A 111 9.14 6.98 -17.17
C ALA A 111 10.40 7.45 -16.44
N GLN A 112 10.26 8.32 -15.42
CA GLN A 112 11.39 8.78 -14.63
C GLN A 112 12.10 7.65 -13.89
N VAL A 113 11.34 6.72 -13.29
CA VAL A 113 11.92 5.54 -12.63
C VAL A 113 12.67 4.68 -13.64
N LYS A 114 12.09 4.44 -14.81
CA LYS A 114 12.70 3.62 -15.88
C LYS A 114 14.04 4.18 -16.35
N GLU A 115 14.14 5.50 -16.50
CA GLU A 115 15.39 6.19 -16.86
C GLU A 115 16.49 6.06 -15.79
N MET A 116 16.08 5.84 -14.53
CA MET A 116 17.03 5.66 -13.42
C MET A 116 17.58 4.25 -13.31
N ILE A 117 16.90 3.25 -13.88
CA ILE A 117 17.33 1.84 -13.84
C ILE A 117 18.62 1.69 -14.66
N LYS A 118 19.64 1.05 -14.10
CA LYS A 118 20.91 0.74 -14.77
C LYS A 118 21.08 -0.77 -14.91
N ASP A 119 21.61 -1.39 -13.87
CA ASP A 119 21.89 -2.82 -13.77
C ASP A 119 21.17 -3.46 -12.56
N GLU A 120 20.19 -2.74 -12.01
CA GLU A 120 19.36 -3.26 -10.92
C GLU A 120 18.36 -4.29 -11.47
N ASP A 121 18.24 -5.39 -10.75
CA ASP A 121 17.28 -6.47 -11.04
C ASP A 121 15.97 -6.30 -10.26
N VAL A 122 15.92 -5.35 -9.30
CA VAL A 122 14.72 -5.01 -8.53
C VAL A 122 14.56 -3.51 -8.39
N VAL A 123 13.35 -3.02 -8.59
CA VAL A 123 12.92 -1.66 -8.23
C VAL A 123 11.99 -1.73 -7.02
N VAL A 124 12.22 -0.87 -6.03
CA VAL A 124 11.41 -0.77 -4.81
C VAL A 124 10.77 0.61 -4.75
N LEU A 125 9.44 0.63 -4.67
CA LEU A 125 8.61 1.84 -4.68
C LEU A 125 7.71 1.92 -3.45
N PRO A 126 7.32 3.13 -3.01
CA PRO A 126 6.26 3.27 -2.02
C PRO A 126 4.90 2.85 -2.61
N ALA A 127 4.06 2.19 -1.80
CA ALA A 127 2.72 1.76 -2.20
C ALA A 127 1.73 2.96 -2.18
N VAL A 128 1.93 3.91 -3.08
CA VAL A 128 1.11 5.15 -3.22
C VAL A 128 0.45 5.27 -4.59
N PHE A 129 0.34 4.17 -5.31
CA PHE A 129 -0.27 4.12 -6.65
C PHE A 129 -1.62 3.40 -6.62
N GLY A 130 -2.51 3.78 -7.53
CA GLY A 130 -3.77 3.09 -7.75
C GLY A 130 -4.75 3.18 -6.58
N LEU A 131 -4.95 4.35 -5.97
CA LEU A 131 -5.94 4.53 -4.92
C LEU A 131 -7.36 4.26 -5.42
N LYS A 132 -7.67 4.67 -6.67
CA LYS A 132 -8.97 4.43 -7.31
C LYS A 132 -8.98 3.17 -8.19
N ASP A 133 -7.87 2.89 -8.87
CA ASP A 133 -7.73 1.78 -9.81
C ASP A 133 -6.51 0.92 -9.46
N ALA A 134 -6.75 -0.25 -8.87
CA ALA A 134 -5.69 -1.20 -8.51
C ALA A 134 -4.84 -1.66 -9.72
N SER A 135 -5.40 -1.62 -10.94
CA SER A 135 -4.67 -2.05 -12.15
C SER A 135 -3.43 -1.20 -12.44
N VAL A 136 -3.34 0.01 -11.89
CA VAL A 136 -2.17 0.88 -12.00
C VAL A 136 -0.91 0.22 -11.43
N VAL A 137 -1.05 -0.61 -10.40
CA VAL A 137 0.09 -1.34 -9.79
C VAL A 137 0.72 -2.30 -10.81
N GLU A 138 -0.12 -3.09 -11.52
CA GLU A 138 0.35 -4.00 -12.57
C GLU A 138 0.85 -3.25 -13.81
N LYS A 139 0.20 -2.14 -14.18
CA LYS A 139 0.67 -1.28 -15.28
C LYS A 139 2.05 -0.71 -14.98
N MET A 140 2.31 -0.30 -13.73
CA MET A 140 3.64 0.15 -13.28
C MET A 140 4.67 -0.98 -13.39
N ARG A 141 4.36 -2.19 -12.92
CA ARG A 141 5.24 -3.37 -13.05
C ARG A 141 5.60 -3.64 -14.51
N ALA A 142 4.60 -3.65 -15.38
CA ALA A 142 4.80 -3.85 -16.82
C ALA A 142 5.64 -2.73 -17.47
N ALA A 143 5.40 -1.47 -17.13
CA ALA A 143 6.10 -0.32 -17.68
C ALA A 143 7.60 -0.31 -17.33
N LEU A 144 7.95 -0.73 -16.11
CA LEU A 144 9.34 -0.76 -15.66
C LEU A 144 10.14 -1.94 -16.24
N GLY A 145 9.50 -3.08 -16.51
CA GLY A 145 10.12 -4.22 -17.19
C GLY A 145 11.15 -4.99 -16.34
N VAL A 146 11.28 -4.68 -15.06
CA VAL A 146 12.10 -5.38 -14.07
C VAL A 146 11.23 -5.75 -12.87
N LYS A 147 11.69 -6.68 -12.02
CA LYS A 147 10.97 -7.02 -10.80
C LYS A 147 10.70 -5.74 -10.00
N THR A 148 9.43 -5.41 -9.82
CA THR A 148 9.02 -4.21 -9.09
C THR A 148 8.26 -4.59 -7.83
N MET A 149 8.76 -4.13 -6.70
CA MET A 149 8.18 -4.36 -5.38
C MET A 149 7.61 -3.05 -4.83
N PHE A 150 6.35 -3.09 -4.42
CA PHE A 150 5.77 -2.00 -3.64
C PHE A 150 5.88 -2.33 -2.17
N VAL A 151 6.32 -1.35 -1.38
CA VAL A 151 6.47 -1.50 0.07
C VAL A 151 5.50 -0.56 0.76
N ALA A 152 4.89 -1.06 1.83
CA ALA A 152 3.98 -0.28 2.64
C ALA A 152 4.67 0.98 3.19
N THR A 153 3.93 2.07 3.19
CA THR A 153 4.36 3.34 3.80
C THR A 153 3.84 3.42 5.23
N MET A 154 4.28 4.45 5.96
CA MET A 154 3.65 4.75 7.27
C MET A 154 2.14 5.05 7.05
N PRO A 155 1.28 4.77 8.03
CA PRO A 155 -0.15 5.04 7.93
C PRO A 155 -0.46 6.50 7.57
N PRO A 156 -1.52 6.72 6.78
CA PRO A 156 -2.51 5.76 6.28
C PRO A 156 -2.03 4.99 5.02
N SER A 157 -2.38 3.69 4.95
CA SER A 157 -2.03 2.81 3.83
C SER A 157 -2.97 3.02 2.64
N VAL A 158 -2.44 3.33 1.47
CA VAL A 158 -3.21 3.50 0.23
C VAL A 158 -3.91 2.19 -0.19
N PRO A 159 -3.23 1.02 -0.25
CA PRO A 159 -3.91 -0.24 -0.51
C PRO A 159 -4.99 -0.59 0.52
N GLY A 160 -4.76 -0.27 1.81
CA GLY A 160 -5.75 -0.48 2.86
C GLY A 160 -7.01 0.37 2.68
N ILE A 161 -6.85 1.66 2.36
CA ILE A 161 -7.98 2.56 2.07
C ILE A 161 -8.76 2.08 0.85
N ARG A 162 -8.09 1.70 -0.25
CA ARG A 162 -8.74 1.14 -1.43
C ARG A 162 -9.54 -0.12 -1.08
N SER A 163 -8.97 -1.03 -0.29
CA SER A 163 -9.65 -2.24 0.16
C SER A 163 -10.89 -1.93 0.97
N GLN A 164 -10.81 -0.98 1.91
CA GLN A 164 -11.97 -0.53 2.68
C GLN A 164 -13.05 0.06 1.78
N MET A 165 -12.70 0.93 0.84
CA MET A 165 -13.64 1.53 -0.11
C MET A 165 -14.36 0.46 -0.95
N THR A 166 -13.62 -0.52 -1.46
CA THR A 166 -14.16 -1.63 -2.24
C THR A 166 -15.10 -2.49 -1.41
N LEU A 167 -14.68 -2.91 -0.21
CA LEU A 167 -15.51 -3.73 0.67
C LEU A 167 -16.79 -3.00 1.10
N LYS A 168 -16.67 -1.71 1.43
CA LYS A 168 -17.83 -0.88 1.75
C LYS A 168 -18.81 -0.81 0.59
N ALA A 169 -18.32 -0.54 -0.63
CA ALA A 169 -19.17 -0.45 -1.82
C ALA A 169 -19.89 -1.78 -2.10
N GLU A 170 -19.22 -2.92 -2.00
CA GLU A 170 -19.85 -4.23 -2.19
C GLU A 170 -20.85 -4.57 -1.06
N PHE A 171 -20.54 -4.20 0.19
CA PHE A 171 -21.46 -4.36 1.31
C PHE A 171 -22.75 -3.56 1.12
N GLU A 172 -22.63 -2.27 0.73
CA GLU A 172 -23.79 -1.40 0.47
C GLU A 172 -24.59 -1.88 -0.75
N LYS A 173 -23.93 -2.35 -1.81
CA LYS A 173 -24.56 -2.96 -2.99
C LYS A 173 -25.36 -4.23 -2.64
N ALA A 174 -24.88 -5.00 -1.66
CA ALA A 174 -25.58 -6.17 -1.12
C ALA A 174 -26.75 -5.81 -0.18
N GLY A 175 -27.07 -4.51 0.00
CA GLY A 175 -28.14 -4.01 0.86
C GLY A 175 -27.71 -3.71 2.31
N GLY A 176 -26.42 -3.81 2.61
CA GLY A 176 -25.91 -3.46 3.94
C GLY A 176 -25.92 -1.94 4.19
N ARG A 177 -26.06 -1.55 5.45
CA ARG A 177 -25.93 -0.16 5.88
C ARG A 177 -24.62 0.01 6.66
N PHE A 178 -23.79 0.94 6.23
CA PHE A 178 -22.53 1.26 6.89
C PHE A 178 -22.68 2.54 7.73
N LEU A 179 -22.73 2.38 9.05
CA LEU A 179 -22.85 3.48 10.01
C LEU A 179 -21.47 3.75 10.62
N LEU A 180 -20.90 4.92 10.31
CA LEU A 180 -19.56 5.31 10.77
C LEU A 180 -19.67 6.28 11.95
N GLY A 181 -18.84 6.05 12.95
CA GLY A 181 -18.70 6.98 14.09
C GLY A 181 -19.78 6.80 15.16
N ASP A 182 -20.38 5.62 15.21
CA ASP A 182 -21.32 5.28 16.27
C ASP A 182 -20.81 4.13 17.15
N THR A 183 -21.42 3.99 18.32
CA THR A 183 -21.08 2.96 19.30
C THR A 183 -22.33 2.17 19.65
N VAL A 184 -22.24 0.85 19.51
CA VAL A 184 -23.28 -0.06 20.00
C VAL A 184 -23.26 -0.04 21.53
N THR A 185 -24.41 0.26 22.15
CA THR A 185 -24.58 0.37 23.61
C THR A 185 -25.24 -0.84 24.23
N ASP A 186 -26.15 -1.48 23.48
CA ASP A 186 -26.87 -2.66 23.94
C ASP A 186 -27.35 -3.51 22.74
N ALA A 187 -27.94 -4.66 23.02
CA ALA A 187 -28.53 -5.55 22.03
C ALA A 187 -29.76 -6.28 22.65
N ALA A 188 -30.82 -6.41 21.87
CA ALA A 188 -31.95 -7.27 22.21
C ALA A 188 -31.81 -8.63 21.55
N PHE A 189 -32.33 -9.67 22.19
CA PHE A 189 -32.24 -11.06 21.76
C PHE A 189 -33.62 -11.70 21.72
N ASP A 190 -33.81 -12.64 20.80
CA ASP A 190 -34.98 -13.53 20.79
C ASP A 190 -34.84 -14.69 21.80
N GLU A 191 -35.88 -15.51 21.89
CA GLU A 191 -35.91 -16.70 22.77
C GLU A 191 -34.84 -17.76 22.46
N ASN A 192 -34.27 -17.71 21.24
CA ASN A 192 -33.22 -18.61 20.78
C ASN A 192 -31.81 -18.02 20.95
N GLY A 193 -31.72 -16.80 21.46
CA GLY A 193 -30.44 -16.10 21.65
C GLY A 193 -29.90 -15.40 20.40
N ASN A 194 -30.71 -15.24 19.35
CA ASN A 194 -30.30 -14.44 18.19
C ASN A 194 -30.50 -12.95 18.45
N VAL A 195 -29.59 -12.12 17.96
CA VAL A 195 -29.73 -10.66 18.04
C VAL A 195 -30.87 -10.20 17.14
N THR A 196 -31.84 -9.48 17.70
CA THR A 196 -32.98 -8.91 16.98
C THR A 196 -32.84 -7.42 16.70
N SER A 197 -32.20 -6.68 17.60
CA SER A 197 -31.82 -5.28 17.39
C SER A 197 -30.56 -4.91 18.18
N VAL A 198 -29.95 -3.79 17.82
CA VAL A 198 -28.85 -3.17 18.54
C VAL A 198 -29.16 -1.70 18.79
N GLY A 199 -29.01 -1.27 20.04
CA GLY A 199 -29.09 0.15 20.40
C GLY A 199 -27.75 0.84 20.15
N THR A 200 -27.82 2.08 19.65
CA THR A 200 -26.63 2.89 19.38
C THR A 200 -26.74 4.30 19.92
N VAL A 201 -25.61 4.97 20.16
CA VAL A 201 -25.60 6.32 20.75
C VAL A 201 -26.29 7.36 19.86
N ASN A 202 -26.06 7.32 18.55
CA ASN A 202 -26.47 8.39 17.64
C ASN A 202 -27.64 8.01 16.71
N PHE A 203 -27.85 6.73 16.43
CA PHE A 203 -28.87 6.29 15.47
C PHE A 203 -30.11 5.65 16.14
N GLY A 204 -30.08 5.48 17.45
CA GLY A 204 -31.16 4.82 18.21
C GLY A 204 -31.20 3.30 17.98
N ASP A 205 -32.34 2.71 18.31
CA ASP A 205 -32.63 1.27 18.18
C ASP A 205 -33.05 0.89 16.75
#